data_e895e2595dbd5772ad060a2ec7213047
#
_entry.id   e895e2595dbd5772ad060a2ec7213047
#
_cell.length_a   1.000
_cell.length_b   1.000
_cell.length_c   1.000
_cell.angle_alpha   90.00
_cell.angle_beta   90.00
_cell.angle_gamma   90.00
#
_symmetry.space_group_name_H-M   'P 1'
#
loop_
_entity.id
_entity.type
_entity.pdbx_description
1 polymer ?
#
loop_
_entity_poly.entity_id
_entity_poly.type
_entity_poly.pdbx_seq_one_letter_code
_entity_poly.pdbx_strand_id
1 'polypeptide(L)'
;MKRALVVVDVQESFRQRPNWAASSNPEIAKQVHRLADTFRARGEMIVWVLHVEPGTGTVFDPESGYVRLMDGLEAAEGEPVITKTSFNAFYTTNLQQLLTSAGIVEVVVCGIRTEQCAETTTRDAAGRGYEVTFVIDATATTPIEHRDALPGRPLAEILADPRTLQVDDIIARTEYALAGRFATIRTVAELTDE
;
A
#
# COMPACT_ATOMS: atom_id res chain seq x y z
N MET A 1 4.47 -21.59 8.03
CA MET A 1 5.42 -20.95 7.08
C MET A 1 5.85 -19.62 7.65
N LYS A 2 7.10 -19.15 7.37
CA LYS A 2 7.52 -17.82 7.80
C LYS A 2 6.94 -16.78 6.83
N ARG A 3 6.18 -15.82 7.35
CA ARG A 3 5.56 -14.76 6.56
C ARG A 3 5.92 -13.36 7.06
N ALA A 4 5.79 -12.38 6.18
CA ALA A 4 6.02 -10.98 6.51
C ALA A 4 4.86 -10.10 6.01
N LEU A 5 4.43 -9.17 6.84
CA LEU A 5 3.55 -8.07 6.43
C LEU A 5 4.41 -6.97 5.81
N VAL A 6 4.11 -6.59 4.58
CA VAL A 6 4.72 -5.46 3.89
C VAL A 6 3.67 -4.36 3.74
N VAL A 7 3.81 -3.32 4.53
CA VAL A 7 2.92 -2.16 4.56
C VAL A 7 3.47 -1.12 3.60
N VAL A 8 2.79 -0.93 2.47
CA VAL A 8 3.26 -0.09 1.37
C VAL A 8 2.63 1.29 1.44
N ASP A 9 3.43 2.31 1.68
CA ASP A 9 3.09 3.74 1.54
C ASP A 9 1.87 4.21 2.34
N VAL A 10 1.58 3.61 3.51
CA VAL A 10 0.52 4.11 4.41
C VAL A 10 1.07 5.28 5.21
N GLN A 11 1.21 6.42 4.53
CA GLN A 11 1.92 7.62 4.99
C GLN A 11 1.10 8.89 4.88
N GLU A 12 1.41 9.88 5.72
CA GLU A 12 0.69 11.16 5.82
C GLU A 12 0.70 11.96 4.52
N SER A 13 1.69 11.79 3.67
CA SER A 13 1.77 12.46 2.36
C SER A 13 0.46 12.30 1.54
N PHE A 14 -0.20 11.14 1.61
CA PHE A 14 -1.45 10.92 0.87
C PHE A 14 -2.60 11.76 1.42
N ARG A 15 -2.68 11.95 2.75
CA ARG A 15 -3.72 12.77 3.39
C ARG A 15 -3.62 14.24 3.02
N GLN A 16 -2.44 14.70 2.59
CA GLN A 16 -2.21 16.09 2.17
C GLN A 16 -2.71 16.36 0.74
N ARG A 17 -3.08 15.33 0.00
CA ARG A 17 -3.56 15.49 -1.38
C ARG A 17 -5.06 15.81 -1.41
N PRO A 18 -5.52 16.78 -2.24
CA PRO A 18 -6.94 17.14 -2.33
C PRO A 18 -7.87 15.97 -2.63
N ASN A 19 -7.40 15.00 -3.43
CA ASN A 19 -8.20 13.83 -3.82
C ASN A 19 -8.34 12.79 -2.70
N TRP A 20 -7.61 12.93 -1.58
CA TRP A 20 -7.78 12.04 -0.42
C TRP A 20 -9.21 12.08 0.15
N ALA A 21 -9.93 13.20 0.00
CA ALA A 21 -11.33 13.31 0.42
C ALA A 21 -12.26 12.31 -0.29
N ALA A 22 -11.84 11.76 -1.43
CA ALA A 22 -12.54 10.70 -2.17
C ALA A 22 -11.82 9.34 -2.07
N SER A 23 -11.04 9.13 -1.01
CA SER A 23 -10.38 7.84 -0.78
C SER A 23 -11.40 6.72 -0.57
N SER A 24 -11.13 5.55 -1.15
CA SER A 24 -11.92 4.33 -0.93
C SER A 24 -11.89 3.85 0.52
N ASN A 25 -10.82 4.19 1.25
CA ASN A 25 -10.61 3.73 2.63
C ASN A 25 -9.91 4.83 3.44
N PRO A 26 -10.64 5.86 3.92
CA PRO A 26 -10.05 6.92 4.73
C PRO A 26 -9.53 6.42 6.08
N GLU A 27 -10.01 5.27 6.55
CA GLU A 27 -9.66 4.64 7.83
C GLU A 27 -8.59 3.53 7.68
N ILE A 28 -7.86 3.52 6.57
CA ILE A 28 -6.84 2.47 6.28
C ILE A 28 -5.85 2.27 7.44
N ALA A 29 -5.49 3.34 8.14
CA ALA A 29 -4.58 3.24 9.28
C ALA A 29 -5.10 2.29 10.36
N LYS A 30 -6.42 2.27 10.62
CA LYS A 30 -7.03 1.34 11.60
C LYS A 30 -6.93 -0.12 11.15
N GLN A 31 -7.14 -0.36 9.85
CA GLN A 31 -7.04 -1.72 9.29
C GLN A 31 -5.60 -2.23 9.34
N VAL A 32 -4.65 -1.38 8.97
CA VAL A 32 -3.22 -1.71 9.04
C VAL A 32 -2.75 -1.92 10.48
N HIS A 33 -3.24 -1.11 11.42
CA HIS A 33 -2.94 -1.28 12.85
C HIS A 33 -3.37 -2.67 13.35
N ARG A 34 -4.61 -3.11 13.03
CA ARG A 34 -5.11 -4.46 13.38
C ARG A 34 -4.22 -5.56 12.80
N LEU A 35 -3.81 -5.44 11.53
CA LEU A 35 -2.88 -6.39 10.92
C LEU A 35 -1.54 -6.40 11.63
N ALA A 36 -0.95 -5.22 11.88
CA ALA A 36 0.34 -5.10 12.55
C ALA A 36 0.31 -5.74 13.94
N ASP A 37 -0.72 -5.47 14.73
CA ASP A 37 -0.87 -6.08 16.05
C ASP A 37 -1.00 -7.61 16.00
N THR A 38 -1.73 -8.12 15.00
CA THR A 38 -1.86 -9.57 14.80
C THR A 38 -0.52 -10.20 14.45
N PHE A 39 0.25 -9.59 13.53
CA PHE A 39 1.57 -10.07 13.15
C PHE A 39 2.56 -9.99 14.32
N ARG A 40 2.53 -8.92 15.10
CA ARG A 40 3.34 -8.79 16.33
C ARG A 40 3.01 -9.87 17.34
N ALA A 41 1.72 -10.11 17.61
CA ALA A 41 1.27 -11.14 18.55
C ALA A 41 1.74 -12.55 18.14
N ARG A 42 1.94 -12.78 16.85
CA ARG A 42 2.44 -14.05 16.30
C ARG A 42 3.97 -14.10 16.18
N GLY A 43 4.67 -13.01 16.49
CA GLY A 43 6.14 -12.89 16.31
C GLY A 43 6.57 -12.90 14.84
N GLU A 44 5.67 -12.46 13.95
CA GLU A 44 5.91 -12.40 12.51
C GLU A 44 6.54 -11.07 12.10
N MET A 45 7.27 -11.08 10.98
CA MET A 45 7.98 -9.91 10.49
C MET A 45 7.01 -8.84 9.94
N ILE A 46 7.30 -7.58 10.22
CA ILE A 46 6.63 -6.43 9.58
C ILE A 46 7.71 -5.55 8.94
N VAL A 47 7.45 -5.10 7.72
CA VAL A 47 8.28 -4.13 7.00
C VAL A 47 7.41 -2.95 6.58
N TRP A 48 7.79 -1.77 7.02
CA TRP A 48 7.15 -0.50 6.66
C TRP A 48 7.88 0.12 5.49
N VAL A 49 7.15 0.43 4.43
CA VAL A 49 7.71 1.04 3.21
C VAL A 49 7.11 2.43 3.03
N LEU A 50 7.94 3.43 2.84
CA LEU A 50 7.52 4.80 2.56
C LEU A 50 8.01 5.23 1.18
N HIS A 51 7.15 5.90 0.42
CA HIS A 51 7.53 6.52 -0.84
C HIS A 51 8.13 7.90 -0.63
N VAL A 52 9.24 8.17 -1.30
CA VAL A 52 9.93 9.47 -1.25
C VAL A 52 10.20 10.02 -2.65
N GLU A 53 10.09 11.34 -2.78
CA GLU A 53 10.43 12.10 -4.00
C GLU A 53 11.39 13.24 -3.64
N PRO A 54 12.68 12.94 -3.37
CA PRO A 54 13.64 13.92 -2.87
C PRO A 54 13.83 15.11 -3.83
N GLY A 55 13.85 16.33 -3.30
CA GLY A 55 14.11 17.56 -4.06
C GLY A 55 12.96 18.03 -4.94
N THR A 56 11.77 17.44 -4.82
CA THR A 56 10.61 17.83 -5.64
C THR A 56 9.76 18.92 -5.02
N GLY A 57 9.90 19.17 -3.71
CA GLY A 57 9.05 20.09 -2.96
C GLY A 57 7.58 19.63 -2.86
N THR A 58 7.28 18.35 -3.25
CA THR A 58 5.95 17.77 -3.10
C THR A 58 5.70 17.29 -1.67
N VAL A 59 4.49 16.83 -1.38
CA VAL A 59 4.17 16.20 -0.09
C VAL A 59 4.91 14.87 0.14
N PHE A 60 5.56 14.32 -0.89
CA PHE A 60 6.41 13.14 -0.82
C PHE A 60 7.91 13.47 -0.69
N ASP A 61 8.27 14.77 -0.71
CA ASP A 61 9.64 15.17 -0.41
C ASP A 61 9.90 14.94 1.08
N PRO A 62 11.02 14.30 1.46
CA PRO A 62 11.40 14.15 2.87
C PRO A 62 11.39 15.44 3.67
N GLU A 63 11.72 16.58 3.04
CA GLU A 63 11.73 17.89 3.67
C GLU A 63 10.32 18.44 3.95
N SER A 64 9.27 17.85 3.38
CA SER A 64 7.88 18.25 3.61
C SER A 64 7.38 18.00 5.04
N GLY A 65 8.02 17.06 5.76
CA GLY A 65 7.59 16.57 7.07
C GLY A 65 6.41 15.57 7.02
N TYR A 66 5.88 15.25 5.83
CA TYR A 66 4.76 14.33 5.65
C TYR A 66 5.18 12.90 5.28
N VAL A 67 6.46 12.67 4.99
CA VAL A 67 6.99 11.33 4.73
C VAL A 67 7.19 10.60 6.06
N ARG A 68 6.09 10.19 6.63
CA ARG A 68 6.00 9.42 7.88
C ARG A 68 4.75 8.55 7.87
N LEU A 69 4.71 7.54 8.69
CA LEU A 69 3.51 6.71 8.84
C LEU A 69 2.30 7.58 9.21
N MET A 70 1.12 7.17 8.76
CA MET A 70 -0.14 7.83 9.14
C MET A 70 -0.33 7.83 10.65
N ASP A 71 -0.93 8.88 11.18
CA ASP A 71 -1.28 8.96 12.59
C ASP A 71 -2.10 7.73 13.03
N GLY A 72 -1.70 7.16 14.14
CA GLY A 72 -2.21 5.87 14.64
C GLY A 72 -1.40 4.65 14.22
N LEU A 73 -0.33 4.84 13.43
CA LEU A 73 0.63 3.79 13.08
C LEU A 73 2.02 4.15 13.61
N GLU A 74 2.68 3.16 14.16
CA GLU A 74 4.05 3.28 14.65
C GLU A 74 4.79 1.96 14.38
N ALA A 75 6.03 2.07 13.90
CA ALA A 75 6.91 0.93 13.79
C ALA A 75 7.46 0.57 15.17
N ALA A 76 7.34 -0.67 15.60
CA ALA A 76 7.93 -1.15 16.84
C ALA A 76 9.46 -1.31 16.70
N GLU A 77 10.14 -1.41 17.83
CA GLU A 77 11.58 -1.69 17.85
C GLU A 77 11.89 -2.98 17.06
N GLY A 78 12.84 -2.89 16.13
CA GLY A 78 13.23 -4.01 15.27
C GLY A 78 12.39 -4.17 13.99
N GLU A 79 11.31 -3.42 13.81
CA GLU A 79 10.56 -3.41 12.55
C GLU A 79 11.23 -2.46 11.54
N PRO A 80 11.72 -2.97 10.39
CA PRO A 80 12.35 -2.12 9.39
C PRO A 80 11.40 -1.07 8.81
N VAL A 81 11.84 0.18 8.76
CA VAL A 81 11.22 1.25 7.97
C VAL A 81 12.17 1.60 6.84
N ILE A 82 11.73 1.34 5.61
CA ILE A 82 12.55 1.57 4.40
C ILE A 82 11.89 2.57 3.47
N THR A 83 12.68 3.29 2.69
CA THR A 83 12.17 4.27 1.73
C THR A 83 12.44 3.83 0.29
N LYS A 84 11.48 4.07 -0.59
CA LYS A 84 11.58 3.80 -2.02
C LYS A 84 11.30 5.05 -2.86
N THR A 85 11.93 5.12 -4.03
CA THR A 85 11.68 6.14 -5.04
C THR A 85 10.93 5.61 -6.27
N SER A 86 10.61 4.32 -6.29
CA SER A 86 9.84 3.66 -7.35
C SER A 86 8.46 3.20 -6.86
N PHE A 87 7.56 2.86 -7.78
CA PHE A 87 6.26 2.28 -7.41
C PHE A 87 6.39 0.91 -6.74
N ASN A 88 7.37 0.12 -7.14
CA ASN A 88 7.62 -1.21 -6.62
C ASN A 88 8.50 -1.15 -5.37
N ALA A 89 8.07 -1.79 -4.29
CA ALA A 89 8.81 -1.81 -3.03
C ALA A 89 10.13 -2.60 -3.09
N PHE A 90 10.31 -3.48 -4.05
CA PHE A 90 11.56 -4.22 -4.24
C PHE A 90 12.63 -3.41 -4.99
N TYR A 91 12.21 -2.36 -5.72
CA TYR A 91 13.15 -1.51 -6.43
C TYR A 91 13.59 -0.33 -5.56
N THR A 92 14.83 0.05 -5.68
CA THR A 92 15.46 1.13 -4.91
C THR A 92 15.48 0.93 -3.39
N THR A 93 15.24 -0.32 -2.91
CA THR A 93 15.28 -0.70 -1.49
C THR A 93 16.07 -2.00 -1.28
N ASN A 94 16.25 -2.35 -0.02
CA ASN A 94 16.81 -3.65 0.38
C ASN A 94 15.73 -4.66 0.83
N LEU A 95 14.47 -4.48 0.43
CA LEU A 95 13.35 -5.34 0.84
C LEU A 95 13.64 -6.82 0.58
N GLN A 96 14.14 -7.17 -0.64
CA GLN A 96 14.50 -8.54 -0.98
C GLN A 96 15.50 -9.14 0.01
N GLN A 97 16.52 -8.37 0.40
CA GLN A 97 17.53 -8.82 1.34
C GLN A 97 16.94 -9.07 2.73
N LEU A 98 16.08 -8.17 3.21
CA LEU A 98 15.39 -8.31 4.50
C LEU A 98 14.58 -9.60 4.55
N LEU A 99 13.72 -9.82 3.54
CA LEU A 99 12.87 -11.00 3.45
C LEU A 99 13.68 -12.29 3.34
N THR A 100 14.71 -12.31 2.48
CA THR A 100 15.55 -13.49 2.28
C THR A 100 16.34 -13.84 3.55
N SER A 101 16.93 -12.84 4.22
CA SER A 101 17.70 -13.05 5.45
C SER A 101 16.85 -13.58 6.60
N ALA A 102 15.57 -13.21 6.63
CA ALA A 102 14.61 -13.72 7.60
C ALA A 102 14.03 -15.11 7.22
N GLY A 103 14.30 -15.58 6.01
CA GLY A 103 13.76 -16.83 5.48
C GLY A 103 12.27 -16.77 5.21
N ILE A 104 11.77 -15.61 4.80
CA ILE A 104 10.36 -15.39 4.45
C ILE A 104 10.04 -16.13 3.15
N VAL A 105 8.89 -16.80 3.12
CA VAL A 105 8.37 -17.51 1.96
C VAL A 105 6.99 -16.98 1.53
N GLU A 106 6.26 -16.34 2.45
CA GLU A 106 4.99 -15.69 2.15
C GLU A 106 5.07 -14.19 2.46
N VAL A 107 4.57 -13.37 1.55
CA VAL A 107 4.48 -11.92 1.70
C VAL A 107 3.02 -11.50 1.74
N VAL A 108 2.61 -10.87 2.82
CA VAL A 108 1.27 -10.29 2.98
C VAL A 108 1.37 -8.80 2.67
N VAL A 109 0.67 -8.33 1.64
CA VAL A 109 0.76 -6.95 1.13
C VAL A 109 -0.50 -6.18 1.44
N CYS A 110 -0.35 -4.97 1.97
CA CYS A 110 -1.40 -3.97 2.12
C CYS A 110 -0.84 -2.57 1.82
N GLY A 111 -1.68 -1.57 1.67
CA GLY A 111 -1.23 -0.17 1.54
C GLY A 111 -1.81 0.63 0.39
N ILE A 112 -1.10 1.68 -0.05
CA ILE A 112 -1.55 2.72 -0.97
C ILE A 112 -0.60 2.84 -2.17
N ARG A 113 -1.09 3.06 -3.41
CA ARG A 113 -2.48 2.91 -3.85
C ARG A 113 -2.71 1.47 -4.26
N THR A 114 -3.95 1.03 -4.12
CA THR A 114 -4.37 -0.36 -4.42
C THR A 114 -3.82 -0.85 -5.75
N GLU A 115 -4.07 -0.11 -6.85
CA GLU A 115 -3.73 -0.44 -8.24
C GLU A 115 -2.31 -0.04 -8.66
N GLN A 116 -1.56 0.64 -7.78
CA GLN A 116 -0.22 1.13 -8.09
C GLN A 116 0.84 0.42 -7.23
N CYS A 117 1.31 1.08 -6.16
CA CYS A 117 2.42 0.55 -5.37
C CYS A 117 2.10 -0.80 -4.72
N ALA A 118 0.88 -0.98 -4.20
CA ALA A 118 0.48 -2.25 -3.60
C ALA A 118 0.37 -3.37 -4.66
N GLU A 119 -0.36 -3.15 -5.76
CA GLU A 119 -0.48 -4.13 -6.85
C GLU A 119 0.88 -4.44 -7.50
N THR A 120 1.68 -3.40 -7.79
CA THR A 120 2.98 -3.58 -8.45
C THR A 120 3.94 -4.40 -7.58
N THR A 121 3.97 -4.13 -6.27
CA THR A 121 4.77 -4.90 -5.30
C THR A 121 4.29 -6.34 -5.22
N THR A 122 2.98 -6.57 -5.20
CA THR A 122 2.36 -7.89 -5.18
C THR A 122 2.76 -8.74 -6.40
N ARG A 123 2.68 -8.17 -7.59
CA ARG A 123 3.05 -8.87 -8.84
C ARG A 123 4.53 -9.22 -8.87
N ASP A 124 5.40 -8.34 -8.41
CA ASP A 124 6.83 -8.60 -8.38
C ASP A 124 7.19 -9.62 -7.28
N ALA A 125 6.55 -9.56 -6.12
CA ALA A 125 6.70 -10.59 -5.09
C ALA A 125 6.38 -12.00 -5.62
N ALA A 126 5.25 -12.14 -6.31
CA ALA A 126 4.87 -13.41 -6.97
C ALA A 126 5.89 -13.82 -8.04
N GLY A 127 6.37 -12.86 -8.86
CA GLY A 127 7.40 -13.10 -9.87
C GLY A 127 8.74 -13.54 -9.28
N ARG A 128 9.03 -13.20 -8.02
CA ARG A 128 10.22 -13.63 -7.27
C ARG A 128 10.05 -15.00 -6.59
N GLY A 129 8.86 -15.59 -6.68
CA GLY A 129 8.58 -16.92 -6.13
C GLY A 129 8.06 -16.92 -4.70
N TYR A 130 7.66 -15.77 -4.15
CA TYR A 130 6.94 -15.72 -2.88
C TYR A 130 5.49 -16.20 -3.07
N GLU A 131 4.94 -16.88 -2.07
CA GLU A 131 3.51 -16.93 -1.88
C GLU A 131 3.04 -15.54 -1.46
N VAL A 132 1.94 -15.04 -2.06
CA VAL A 132 1.50 -13.68 -1.80
C VAL A 132 0.04 -13.68 -1.35
N THR A 133 -0.21 -12.99 -0.26
CA THR A 133 -1.55 -12.61 0.20
C THR A 133 -1.72 -11.10 0.01
N PHE A 134 -2.81 -10.69 -0.64
CA PHE A 134 -3.16 -9.28 -0.84
C PHE A 134 -4.39 -8.95 0.00
N VAL A 135 -4.25 -7.99 0.93
CA VAL A 135 -5.31 -7.65 1.89
C VAL A 135 -6.12 -6.50 1.34
N ILE A 136 -7.21 -6.83 0.65
CA ILE A 136 -7.96 -5.88 -0.18
C ILE A 136 -8.57 -4.72 0.62
N ASP A 137 -9.15 -4.98 1.79
CA ASP A 137 -9.75 -3.99 2.67
C ASP A 137 -8.74 -3.24 3.56
N ALA A 138 -7.46 -3.61 3.49
CA ALA A 138 -6.34 -2.84 4.02
C ALA A 138 -5.57 -2.11 2.90
N THR A 139 -6.22 -1.85 1.77
CA THR A 139 -5.71 -0.95 0.74
C THR A 139 -6.57 0.30 0.61
N ALA A 140 -6.04 1.32 -0.06
CA ALA A 140 -6.79 2.52 -0.41
C ALA A 140 -6.37 3.05 -1.79
N THR A 141 -7.34 3.61 -2.48
CA THR A 141 -7.12 4.35 -3.73
C THR A 141 -7.99 5.59 -3.79
N THR A 142 -7.79 6.41 -4.80
CA THR A 142 -8.60 7.60 -5.11
C THR A 142 -9.02 7.54 -6.58
N PRO A 143 -10.10 8.22 -6.99
CA PRO A 143 -10.56 8.22 -8.37
C PRO A 143 -9.45 8.58 -9.35
N ILE A 144 -9.47 7.94 -10.52
CA ILE A 144 -8.48 8.16 -11.58
C ILE A 144 -9.14 8.88 -12.75
N GLU A 145 -8.61 10.04 -13.09
CA GLU A 145 -9.09 10.84 -14.22
C GLU A 145 -8.73 10.16 -15.56
N HIS A 146 -9.57 10.39 -16.56
CA HIS A 146 -9.26 9.96 -17.91
C HIS A 146 -7.99 10.67 -18.40
N ARG A 147 -7.18 9.99 -19.21
CA ARG A 147 -5.89 10.49 -19.75
C ARG A 147 -5.96 11.84 -20.44
N ASP A 148 -7.12 12.17 -21.02
CA ASP A 148 -7.34 13.44 -21.75
C ASP A 148 -7.95 14.52 -20.83
N ALA A 149 -8.03 14.29 -19.52
CA ALA A 149 -8.49 15.28 -18.57
C ALA A 149 -7.47 16.40 -18.39
N LEU A 150 -7.95 17.64 -18.25
CA LEU A 150 -7.07 18.76 -17.96
C LEU A 150 -6.54 18.65 -16.54
N PRO A 151 -5.25 18.93 -16.30
CA PRO A 151 -4.68 18.86 -14.97
C PRO A 151 -5.26 19.93 -14.05
N GLY A 152 -5.32 19.63 -12.73
CA GLY A 152 -5.67 20.60 -11.70
C GLY A 152 -7.16 20.90 -11.57
N ARG A 153 -8.04 20.02 -12.09
CA ARG A 153 -9.50 20.17 -11.91
C ARG A 153 -9.89 20.02 -10.43
N PRO A 154 -10.93 20.74 -9.98
CA PRO A 154 -11.52 20.52 -8.67
C PRO A 154 -12.04 19.09 -8.51
N LEU A 155 -11.96 18.54 -7.29
CA LEU A 155 -12.42 17.18 -7.00
C LEU A 155 -13.88 16.93 -7.42
N ALA A 156 -14.78 17.91 -7.24
CA ALA A 156 -16.18 17.80 -7.63
C ALA A 156 -16.35 17.58 -9.15
N GLU A 157 -15.52 18.22 -9.97
CA GLU A 157 -15.54 18.02 -11.43
C GLU A 157 -14.97 16.66 -11.81
N ILE A 158 -13.93 16.21 -11.11
CA ILE A 158 -13.34 14.87 -11.30
C ILE A 158 -14.41 13.80 -11.03
N LEU A 159 -15.12 13.91 -9.92
CA LEU A 159 -16.16 12.96 -9.53
C LEU A 159 -17.38 12.97 -10.47
N ALA A 160 -17.71 14.11 -11.05
CA ALA A 160 -18.83 14.28 -11.96
C ALA A 160 -18.52 13.84 -13.42
N ASP A 161 -17.24 13.69 -13.79
CA ASP A 161 -16.85 13.25 -15.14
C ASP A 161 -17.13 11.75 -15.32
N PRO A 162 -18.04 11.34 -16.25
CA PRO A 162 -18.37 9.93 -16.44
C PRO A 162 -17.21 9.07 -16.95
N ARG A 163 -16.09 9.69 -17.37
CA ARG A 163 -14.87 8.99 -17.78
C ARG A 163 -13.92 8.75 -16.63
N THR A 164 -14.16 9.34 -15.47
CA THR A 164 -13.39 9.09 -14.26
C THR A 164 -13.62 7.67 -13.78
N LEU A 165 -12.54 6.91 -13.64
CA LEU A 165 -12.62 5.57 -13.06
C LEU A 165 -12.85 5.70 -11.55
N GLN A 166 -13.96 5.18 -11.07
CA GLN A 166 -14.35 5.27 -9.67
C GLN A 166 -13.58 4.28 -8.80
N VAL A 167 -13.49 4.54 -7.52
CA VAL A 167 -12.69 3.73 -6.58
C VAL A 167 -13.13 2.28 -6.52
N ASP A 168 -14.43 2.01 -6.57
CA ASP A 168 -14.96 0.64 -6.52
C ASP A 168 -14.56 -0.17 -7.75
N ASP A 169 -14.56 0.45 -8.94
CA ASP A 169 -14.12 -0.17 -10.17
C ASP A 169 -12.61 -0.48 -10.14
N ILE A 170 -11.81 0.42 -9.57
CA ILE A 170 -10.36 0.24 -9.42
C ILE A 170 -10.07 -0.95 -8.50
N ILE A 171 -10.74 -1.00 -7.34
CA ILE A 171 -10.58 -2.08 -6.36
C ILE A 171 -11.00 -3.42 -6.97
N ALA A 172 -12.19 -3.48 -7.56
CA ALA A 172 -12.70 -4.69 -8.21
C ALA A 172 -11.75 -5.16 -9.33
N ARG A 173 -11.31 -4.25 -10.20
CA ARG A 173 -10.34 -4.58 -11.25
C ARG A 173 -9.05 -5.16 -10.67
N THR A 174 -8.51 -4.59 -9.60
CA THR A 174 -7.26 -5.05 -8.98
C THR A 174 -7.46 -6.42 -8.35
N GLU A 175 -8.55 -6.62 -7.61
CA GLU A 175 -8.92 -7.92 -7.04
C GLU A 175 -8.98 -9.01 -8.11
N TYR A 176 -9.79 -8.82 -9.16
CA TYR A 176 -9.91 -9.79 -10.26
C TYR A 176 -8.59 -10.05 -10.99
N ALA A 177 -7.74 -9.03 -11.13
CA ALA A 177 -6.46 -9.17 -11.81
C ALA A 177 -5.42 -9.94 -11.01
N LEU A 178 -5.48 -9.89 -9.68
CA LEU A 178 -4.52 -10.55 -8.78
C LEU A 178 -4.98 -11.95 -8.37
N ALA A 179 -6.29 -12.14 -8.16
CA ALA A 179 -6.86 -13.35 -7.58
C ALA A 179 -6.49 -14.62 -8.38
N GLY A 180 -5.94 -15.61 -7.66
CA GLY A 180 -5.62 -16.94 -8.20
C GLY A 180 -4.45 -16.98 -9.20
N ARG A 181 -3.81 -15.82 -9.48
CA ARG A 181 -2.65 -15.74 -10.38
C ARG A 181 -1.40 -15.20 -9.69
N PHE A 182 -1.54 -14.06 -9.01
CA PHE A 182 -0.44 -13.37 -8.35
C PHE A 182 -0.57 -13.41 -6.83
N ALA A 183 -1.80 -13.51 -6.32
CA ALA A 183 -2.04 -13.49 -4.89
C ALA A 183 -3.33 -14.25 -4.52
N THR A 184 -3.37 -14.69 -3.26
CA THR A 184 -4.60 -14.98 -2.54
C THR A 184 -5.17 -13.67 -2.01
N ILE A 185 -6.43 -13.38 -2.35
CA ILE A 185 -7.11 -12.19 -1.82
C ILE A 185 -7.71 -12.53 -0.46
N ARG A 186 -7.44 -11.67 0.52
CA ARG A 186 -7.96 -11.78 1.88
C ARG A 186 -8.45 -10.45 2.40
N THR A 187 -9.29 -10.50 3.41
CA THR A 187 -9.68 -9.36 4.24
C THR A 187 -8.88 -9.33 5.56
N VAL A 188 -8.89 -8.19 6.22
CA VAL A 188 -8.31 -8.05 7.57
C VAL A 188 -8.95 -9.06 8.52
N ALA A 189 -10.27 -9.19 8.51
CA ALA A 189 -10.98 -10.12 9.38
C ALA A 189 -10.52 -11.57 9.18
N GLU A 190 -10.38 -12.03 7.93
CA GLU A 190 -9.90 -13.39 7.63
C GLU A 190 -8.49 -13.67 8.14
N LEU A 191 -7.65 -12.63 8.29
CA LEU A 191 -6.28 -12.79 8.79
C LEU A 191 -6.16 -12.58 10.31
N THR A 192 -7.05 -11.83 10.90
CA THR A 192 -7.00 -11.50 12.34
C THR A 192 -7.81 -12.47 13.21
N ASP A 193 -8.79 -13.15 12.62
CA ASP A 193 -9.68 -14.08 13.33
C ASP A 193 -9.20 -15.54 13.22
N GLU A 194 -8.07 -15.78 12.51
CA GLU A 194 -7.36 -17.06 12.48
C GLU A 194 -6.55 -17.23 13.79
#